data_95298e3417a9268b00cd14261122fc2e
#
_entry.id   95298e3417a9268b00cd14261122fc2e
#
_cell.length_a   1.000
_cell.length_b   1.000
_cell.length_c   1.000
_cell.angle_alpha   90.00
_cell.angle_beta   90.00
_cell.angle_gamma   90.00
#
_symmetry.space_group_name_H-M   'P 1'
#
loop_
_entity.id
_entity.type
_entity.pdbx_description
1 polymer ?
#
loop_
_entity_poly.entity_id
_entity_poly.type
_entity_poly.pdbx_seq_one_letter_code
_entity_poly.pdbx_strand_id
1 'polypeptide(L)'
;AGKYTSYDWENGNNPILETRLSANAITVVSPSCTILSGKNMNVDVGTIKRSDLNGVGTTAGGKDFNIELQCSGGLSESGYANIQTSFSGTLASGTTVSRGALLNEKAGSSLAKGIGIQVLKDGVPLEFNKKYSAGTLRTQETRYITLPLHARFYQYAPTTSTGEVESHMIFNLTYD
;
A
#
# COMPACT_ATOMS: atom_id res chain seq x y z
N ALA A 1 -20.88 -26.39 -7.70
CA ALA A 1 -21.29 -26.71 -9.07
C ALA A 1 -22.30 -25.66 -9.52
N GLY A 2 -21.96 -24.91 -10.54
CA GLY A 2 -22.91 -23.97 -11.16
C GLY A 2 -23.74 -24.71 -12.20
N LYS A 3 -25.03 -24.41 -12.25
CA LYS A 3 -25.96 -24.91 -13.26
C LYS A 3 -26.35 -23.74 -14.16
N TYR A 4 -26.08 -23.87 -15.43
CA TYR A 4 -26.55 -22.94 -16.44
C TYR A 4 -27.66 -23.63 -17.23
N THR A 5 -28.80 -22.99 -17.27
CA THR A 5 -29.95 -23.43 -18.06
C THR A 5 -30.33 -22.32 -19.01
N SER A 6 -30.39 -22.63 -20.30
CA SER A 6 -31.08 -21.79 -21.26
C SER A 6 -32.50 -22.32 -21.42
N TYR A 7 -33.46 -21.42 -21.42
CA TYR A 7 -34.87 -21.74 -21.49
C TYR A 7 -35.42 -21.38 -22.86
N ASP A 8 -36.35 -22.20 -23.32
CA ASP A 8 -37.21 -21.86 -24.44
C ASP A 8 -38.23 -20.80 -23.95
N TRP A 9 -38.18 -19.64 -24.54
CA TRP A 9 -39.05 -18.52 -24.20
C TRP A 9 -40.52 -18.79 -24.53
N GLU A 10 -40.78 -19.73 -25.42
CA GLU A 10 -42.14 -20.07 -25.81
C GLU A 10 -42.85 -21.01 -24.82
N ASN A 11 -42.08 -21.78 -24.03
CA ASN A 11 -42.64 -22.78 -23.10
C ASN A 11 -42.32 -22.54 -21.63
N GLY A 12 -41.65 -21.45 -21.29
CA GLY A 12 -41.45 -20.90 -19.94
C GLY A 12 -40.75 -21.76 -18.90
N ASN A 13 -40.75 -23.08 -18.98
CA ASN A 13 -40.21 -23.95 -17.94
C ASN A 13 -39.41 -25.16 -18.43
N ASN A 14 -39.24 -25.36 -19.73
CA ASN A 14 -38.48 -26.46 -20.25
C ASN A 14 -37.11 -25.95 -20.71
N PRO A 15 -36.01 -26.35 -20.06
CA PRO A 15 -34.67 -25.96 -20.54
C PRO A 15 -34.37 -26.65 -21.87
N ILE A 16 -33.99 -25.87 -22.89
CA ILE A 16 -33.55 -26.38 -24.19
C ILE A 16 -32.19 -27.05 -24.05
N LEU A 17 -31.34 -26.45 -23.20
CA LEU A 17 -29.97 -26.90 -22.94
C LEU A 17 -29.69 -26.79 -21.45
N GLU A 18 -29.26 -27.88 -20.86
CA GLU A 18 -28.73 -27.88 -19.51
C GLU A 18 -27.25 -28.25 -19.55
N THR A 19 -26.39 -27.34 -19.07
CA THR A 19 -24.96 -27.57 -18.95
C THR A 19 -24.57 -27.52 -17.48
N ARG A 20 -23.88 -28.54 -17.00
CA ARG A 20 -23.33 -28.58 -15.65
C ARG A 20 -21.84 -28.43 -15.70
N LEU A 21 -21.33 -27.43 -14.99
CA LEU A 21 -19.94 -27.28 -14.72
C LEU A 21 -19.59 -28.07 -13.45
N SER A 22 -18.65 -28.99 -13.54
CA SER A 22 -18.16 -29.70 -12.36
C SER A 22 -17.36 -28.73 -11.47
N ALA A 23 -17.20 -29.08 -10.19
CA ALA A 23 -16.57 -28.20 -9.19
C ALA A 23 -15.16 -27.71 -9.59
N ASN A 24 -14.46 -28.39 -10.47
CA ASN A 24 -13.12 -28.03 -10.95
C ASN A 24 -13.09 -27.69 -12.45
N ALA A 25 -14.25 -27.48 -13.09
CA ALA A 25 -14.30 -27.22 -14.53
C ALA A 25 -13.81 -25.80 -14.90
N ILE A 26 -13.95 -24.86 -13.98
CA ILE A 26 -13.43 -23.49 -14.12
C ILE A 26 -12.69 -23.14 -12.83
N THR A 27 -11.41 -22.91 -12.93
CA THR A 27 -10.60 -22.35 -11.86
C THR A 27 -10.31 -20.89 -12.22
N VAL A 28 -10.91 -19.96 -11.48
CA VAL A 28 -10.60 -18.54 -11.61
C VAL A 28 -9.49 -18.24 -10.62
N VAL A 29 -8.31 -17.95 -11.14
CA VAL A 29 -7.16 -17.52 -10.34
C VAL A 29 -6.94 -16.05 -10.62
N SER A 30 -7.26 -15.22 -9.64
CA SER A 30 -6.96 -13.79 -9.70
C SER A 30 -5.50 -13.54 -9.34
N PRO A 31 -4.86 -12.51 -9.90
CA PRO A 31 -3.54 -12.06 -9.44
C PRO A 31 -3.60 -11.77 -7.95
N SER A 32 -2.59 -12.16 -7.20
CA SER A 32 -2.52 -11.91 -5.76
C SER A 32 -1.08 -11.69 -5.31
N CYS A 33 -0.91 -10.81 -4.34
CA CYS A 33 0.36 -10.64 -3.65
C CYS A 33 0.20 -10.95 -2.16
N THR A 34 1.22 -11.61 -1.62
CA THR A 34 1.40 -11.79 -0.19
C THR A 34 2.49 -10.83 0.28
N ILE A 35 2.24 -10.12 1.37
CA ILE A 35 3.22 -9.21 1.98
C ILE A 35 4.13 -10.05 2.88
N LEU A 36 5.39 -10.26 2.46
CA LEU A 36 6.35 -11.10 3.15
C LEU A 36 6.91 -10.42 4.41
N SER A 37 7.01 -9.10 4.40
CA SER A 37 7.42 -8.28 5.54
C SER A 37 6.36 -8.22 6.66
N GLY A 38 5.21 -8.87 6.47
CA GLY A 38 4.09 -8.90 7.42
C GLY A 38 3.09 -7.78 7.19
N LYS A 39 1.85 -8.03 7.60
CA LYS A 39 0.74 -7.06 7.45
C LYS A 39 0.90 -5.84 8.35
N ASN A 40 1.56 -6.02 9.49
CA ASN A 40 1.87 -4.96 10.46
C ASN A 40 3.38 -4.86 10.60
N MET A 41 3.96 -3.90 9.91
CA MET A 41 5.41 -3.68 9.92
C MET A 41 5.74 -2.48 10.78
N ASN A 42 6.65 -2.66 11.74
CA ASN A 42 7.20 -1.58 12.55
C ASN A 42 8.55 -1.16 11.98
N VAL A 43 8.70 0.14 11.76
CA VAL A 43 9.96 0.76 11.31
C VAL A 43 10.47 1.67 12.40
N ASP A 44 11.58 1.31 13.00
CA ASP A 44 12.28 2.18 13.96
C ASP A 44 13.11 3.19 13.19
N VAL A 45 12.66 4.45 13.19
CA VAL A 45 13.32 5.56 12.49
C VAL A 45 14.54 6.08 13.28
N GLY A 46 14.68 5.63 14.53
CA GLY A 46 15.80 6.02 15.41
C GLY A 46 15.48 7.25 16.25
N THR A 47 16.55 7.93 16.66
CA THR A 47 16.48 9.08 17.54
C THR A 47 17.27 10.24 16.96
N ILE A 48 16.73 11.44 17.05
CA ILE A 48 17.41 12.70 16.66
C ILE A 48 17.44 13.68 17.84
N LYS A 49 18.31 14.68 17.73
CA LYS A 49 18.26 15.84 18.61
C LYS A 49 17.25 16.86 18.06
N ARG A 50 16.53 17.57 18.94
CA ARG A 50 15.63 18.63 18.47
C ARG A 50 16.36 19.70 17.67
N SER A 51 17.65 19.96 18.00
CA SER A 51 18.51 20.90 17.28
C SER A 51 18.83 20.49 15.83
N ASP A 52 18.57 19.25 15.46
CA ASP A 52 18.77 18.76 14.08
C ASP A 52 17.67 19.25 13.13
N LEU A 53 16.58 19.81 13.69
CA LEU A 53 15.46 20.40 12.96
C LEU A 53 15.43 21.92 13.19
N ASN A 54 15.52 22.69 12.11
CA ASN A 54 15.75 24.15 12.15
C ASN A 54 14.64 24.96 11.46
N GLY A 55 13.41 24.48 11.47
CA GLY A 55 12.27 25.17 10.88
C GLY A 55 11.36 24.25 10.10
N VAL A 56 10.19 24.78 9.76
CA VAL A 56 9.18 24.03 9.01
C VAL A 56 9.75 23.56 7.66
N GLY A 57 9.56 22.28 7.37
CA GLY A 57 10.05 21.65 6.16
C GLY A 57 11.43 21.00 6.29
N THR A 58 12.13 21.23 7.41
CA THR A 58 13.43 20.56 7.65
C THR A 58 13.25 19.11 8.06
N THR A 59 14.25 18.31 7.79
CA THR A 59 14.27 16.87 8.02
C THR A 59 15.55 16.44 8.69
N ALA A 60 15.49 15.36 9.45
CA ALA A 60 16.67 14.80 10.11
C ALA A 60 16.54 13.29 10.32
N GLY A 61 17.67 12.62 10.49
CA GLY A 61 17.73 11.18 10.71
C GLY A 61 17.19 10.39 9.54
N GLY A 62 16.80 9.16 9.81
CA GLY A 62 16.12 8.33 8.84
C GLY A 62 16.52 6.88 8.87
N LYS A 63 15.66 6.07 8.27
CA LYS A 63 15.81 4.62 8.16
C LYS A 63 15.28 4.14 6.81
N ASP A 64 16.09 3.37 6.12
CA ASP A 64 15.66 2.63 4.94
C ASP A 64 14.91 1.38 5.37
N PHE A 65 13.85 1.08 4.64
CA PHE A 65 13.08 -0.14 4.84
C PHE A 65 12.46 -0.61 3.52
N ASN A 66 12.14 -1.88 3.45
CA ASN A 66 11.55 -2.48 2.26
C ASN A 66 10.19 -3.08 2.57
N ILE A 67 9.23 -2.90 1.66
CA ILE A 67 8.05 -3.73 1.60
C ILE A 67 8.33 -4.83 0.60
N GLU A 68 8.26 -6.07 1.06
CA GLU A 68 8.54 -7.25 0.24
C GLU A 68 7.26 -7.99 -0.07
N LEU A 69 7.04 -8.26 -1.35
CA LEU A 69 5.86 -8.92 -1.87
C LEU A 69 6.26 -10.18 -2.64
N GLN A 70 5.47 -11.22 -2.47
CA GLN A 70 5.44 -12.36 -3.37
C GLN A 70 4.13 -12.31 -4.13
N CYS A 71 4.19 -12.11 -5.43
CA CYS A 71 3.04 -11.94 -6.28
C CYS A 71 2.91 -13.10 -7.25
N SER A 72 1.71 -13.62 -7.41
CA SER A 72 1.37 -14.67 -8.38
C SER A 72 0.41 -14.11 -9.41
N GLY A 73 0.77 -14.24 -10.68
CA GLY A 73 -0.10 -13.90 -11.80
C GLY A 73 -1.26 -14.89 -11.89
N GLY A 74 -2.48 -14.37 -12.07
CA GLY A 74 -3.65 -15.19 -12.34
C GLY A 74 -3.78 -15.57 -13.81
N LEU A 75 -4.94 -16.09 -14.16
CA LEU A 75 -5.37 -16.22 -15.54
C LEU A 75 -5.99 -14.89 -15.98
N SER A 76 -5.37 -14.23 -16.93
CA SER A 76 -5.85 -12.98 -17.52
C SER A 76 -6.00 -13.18 -19.03
N GLU A 77 -7.07 -12.67 -19.61
CA GLU A 77 -7.28 -12.71 -21.07
C GLU A 77 -6.20 -11.91 -21.82
N SER A 78 -5.68 -10.86 -21.22
CA SER A 78 -4.57 -10.07 -21.77
C SER A 78 -3.20 -10.75 -21.62
N GLY A 79 -3.10 -11.80 -20.81
CA GLY A 79 -1.83 -12.47 -20.48
C GLY A 79 -0.96 -11.75 -19.46
N TYR A 80 -1.42 -10.59 -18.94
CA TYR A 80 -0.69 -9.75 -17.98
C TYR A 80 -1.60 -9.26 -16.87
N ALA A 81 -1.01 -8.98 -15.72
CA ALA A 81 -1.62 -8.24 -14.62
C ALA A 81 -0.64 -7.15 -14.13
N ASN A 82 -1.10 -5.92 -14.10
CA ASN A 82 -0.31 -4.82 -13.56
C ASN A 82 -0.56 -4.70 -12.07
N ILE A 83 0.52 -4.65 -11.29
CA ILE A 83 0.47 -4.44 -9.86
C ILE A 83 0.73 -2.97 -9.59
N GLN A 84 -0.19 -2.34 -8.91
CA GLN A 84 -0.08 -0.96 -8.48
C GLN A 84 -0.16 -0.88 -6.97
N THR A 85 0.57 0.06 -6.42
CA THR A 85 0.59 0.34 -4.99
C THR A 85 0.18 1.77 -4.73
N SER A 86 -0.48 2.00 -3.62
CA SER A 86 -0.74 3.34 -3.11
C SER A 86 -0.59 3.37 -1.61
N PHE A 87 -0.36 4.57 -1.09
CA PHE A 87 -0.13 4.79 0.33
C PHE A 87 -1.06 5.87 0.83
N SER A 88 -1.54 5.71 2.05
CA SER A 88 -2.38 6.70 2.71
C SER A 88 -2.04 6.81 4.19
N GLY A 89 -2.42 7.89 4.82
CA GLY A 89 -2.22 8.14 6.23
C GLY A 89 -2.70 9.53 6.63
N THR A 90 -2.65 9.84 7.91
CA THR A 90 -3.00 11.17 8.41
C THR A 90 -1.88 12.14 8.08
N LEU A 91 -2.18 13.18 7.32
CA LEU A 91 -1.19 14.20 6.95
C LEU A 91 -0.77 15.04 8.14
N ALA A 92 0.52 15.36 8.22
CA ALA A 92 1.02 16.36 9.12
C ALA A 92 0.34 17.72 8.84
N SER A 93 -0.01 18.43 9.90
CA SER A 93 -0.75 19.70 9.79
C SER A 93 -0.02 20.70 8.89
N GLY A 94 -0.77 21.34 7.98
CA GLY A 94 -0.22 22.32 7.04
C GLY A 94 0.58 21.73 5.88
N THR A 95 0.60 20.40 5.72
CA THR A 95 1.22 19.73 4.59
C THR A 95 0.18 19.27 3.56
N THR A 96 0.66 18.87 2.39
CA THR A 96 -0.15 18.33 1.30
C THR A 96 0.21 16.87 1.04
N VAL A 97 -0.65 16.16 0.29
CA VAL A 97 -0.43 14.75 -0.08
C VAL A 97 0.92 14.51 -0.74
N SER A 98 1.45 15.49 -1.48
CA SER A 98 2.73 15.40 -2.19
C SER A 98 3.97 15.55 -1.31
N ARG A 99 3.81 15.88 -0.03
CA ARG A 99 4.92 16.02 0.91
C ARG A 99 5.34 14.71 1.57
N GLY A 100 4.51 13.67 1.50
CA GLY A 100 4.79 12.39 2.15
C GLY A 100 4.91 12.49 3.68
N ALA A 101 4.37 13.55 4.29
CA ALA A 101 4.54 13.83 5.71
C ALA A 101 3.32 13.39 6.51
N LEU A 102 3.55 12.49 7.45
CA LEU A 102 2.56 11.92 8.36
C LEU A 102 2.56 12.65 9.69
N LEU A 103 1.36 12.83 10.22
CA LEU A 103 1.16 13.39 11.57
C LEU A 103 1.77 12.47 12.63
N ASN A 104 2.28 13.06 13.70
CA ASN A 104 2.58 12.32 14.90
C ASN A 104 1.27 11.96 15.63
N GLU A 105 0.94 10.68 15.65
CA GLU A 105 -0.28 10.12 16.25
C GLU A 105 -0.02 9.51 17.63
N LYS A 106 1.17 9.73 18.19
CA LYS A 106 1.50 9.25 19.54
C LYS A 106 0.49 9.77 20.55
N ALA A 107 -0.05 8.88 21.35
CA ALA A 107 -0.97 9.23 22.42
C ALA A 107 -0.23 9.61 23.71
N GLY A 108 -0.86 10.48 24.50
CA GLY A 108 -0.39 10.84 25.84
C GLY A 108 0.56 12.04 25.89
N SER A 109 1.15 12.25 27.04
CA SER A 109 2.00 13.42 27.34
C SER A 109 3.41 13.32 26.76
N SER A 110 3.84 12.15 26.29
CA SER A 110 5.14 11.95 25.66
C SER A 110 5.20 12.37 24.20
N LEU A 111 4.10 12.83 23.61
CA LEU A 111 4.01 13.29 22.23
C LEU A 111 4.99 14.45 21.96
N ALA A 112 5.88 14.26 20.98
CA ALA A 112 6.64 15.37 20.40
C ALA A 112 5.74 16.24 19.53
N LYS A 113 5.66 17.52 19.82
CA LYS A 113 4.83 18.46 19.05
C LYS A 113 5.58 18.99 17.83
N GLY A 114 4.86 19.21 16.74
CA GLY A 114 5.37 19.85 15.53
C GLY A 114 6.31 19.02 14.69
N ILE A 115 6.49 17.74 15.02
CA ILE A 115 7.36 16.79 14.34
C ILE A 115 6.55 15.56 13.94
N GLY A 116 6.70 15.10 12.72
CA GLY A 116 6.12 13.89 12.19
C GLY A 116 7.16 13.08 11.41
N ILE A 117 6.68 12.15 10.61
CA ILE A 117 7.51 11.29 9.77
C ILE A 117 7.22 11.58 8.30
N GLN A 118 8.27 11.82 7.53
CA GLN A 118 8.20 11.91 6.07
C GLN A 118 8.69 10.60 5.45
N VAL A 119 7.94 10.09 4.50
CA VAL A 119 8.28 8.88 3.76
C VAL A 119 8.67 9.26 2.34
N LEU A 120 9.77 8.67 1.85
CA LEU A 120 10.29 8.86 0.52
C LEU A 120 10.27 7.54 -0.24
N LYS A 121 10.04 7.64 -1.54
CA LYS A 121 10.25 6.60 -2.53
C LYS A 121 11.25 7.11 -3.57
N ASP A 122 12.32 6.36 -3.82
CA ASP A 122 13.37 6.75 -4.77
C ASP A 122 13.95 8.16 -4.48
N GLY A 123 14.09 8.50 -3.19
CA GLY A 123 14.62 9.80 -2.74
C GLY A 123 13.66 10.98 -2.85
N VAL A 124 12.43 10.76 -3.34
CA VAL A 124 11.39 11.78 -3.50
C VAL A 124 10.30 11.59 -2.45
N PRO A 125 9.77 12.66 -1.82
CA PRO A 125 8.63 12.55 -0.93
C PRO A 125 7.47 11.80 -1.60
N LEU A 126 6.95 10.84 -0.88
CA LEU A 126 5.87 9.99 -1.34
C LEU A 126 4.58 10.81 -1.48
N GLU A 127 3.90 10.70 -2.61
CA GLU A 127 2.60 11.32 -2.79
C GLU A 127 1.51 10.36 -2.35
N PHE A 128 0.78 10.72 -1.28
CA PHE A 128 -0.30 9.88 -0.79
C PHE A 128 -1.49 9.84 -1.74
N ASN A 129 -2.18 8.72 -1.75
CA ASN A 129 -3.32 8.41 -2.62
C ASN A 129 -2.99 8.36 -4.12
N LYS A 130 -1.71 8.41 -4.48
CA LYS A 130 -1.23 8.21 -5.84
C LYS A 130 -0.91 6.74 -6.07
N LYS A 131 -1.23 6.26 -7.26
CA LYS A 131 -0.84 4.92 -7.70
C LYS A 131 0.59 4.92 -8.24
N TYR A 132 1.38 3.97 -7.77
CA TYR A 132 2.74 3.68 -8.23
C TYR A 132 2.76 2.28 -8.84
N SER A 133 3.35 2.14 -10.00
CA SER A 133 3.58 0.82 -10.58
C SER A 133 4.59 0.04 -9.72
N ALA A 134 4.21 -1.16 -9.31
CA ALA A 134 5.09 -2.09 -8.60
C ALA A 134 5.64 -3.17 -9.53
N GLY A 135 5.01 -3.39 -10.67
CA GLY A 135 5.44 -4.36 -11.66
C GLY A 135 4.30 -4.92 -12.48
N THR A 136 4.66 -5.72 -13.47
CA THR A 136 3.73 -6.46 -14.31
C THR A 136 4.04 -7.94 -14.19
N LEU A 137 3.01 -8.75 -13.98
CA LEU A 137 3.11 -10.21 -13.95
C LEU A 137 2.53 -10.79 -15.22
N ARG A 138 3.18 -11.82 -15.74
CA ARG A 138 2.59 -12.67 -16.77
C ARG A 138 1.64 -13.70 -16.13
N THR A 139 0.75 -14.23 -16.94
CA THR A 139 -0.12 -15.34 -16.53
C THR A 139 0.72 -16.48 -15.94
N GLN A 140 0.33 -16.95 -14.76
CA GLN A 140 1.01 -18.03 -14.01
C GLN A 140 2.46 -17.72 -13.55
N GLU A 141 2.91 -16.48 -13.69
CA GLU A 141 4.22 -16.07 -13.16
C GLU A 141 4.14 -15.88 -11.65
N THR A 142 5.17 -16.34 -10.93
CA THR A 142 5.41 -15.96 -9.54
C THR A 142 6.63 -15.06 -9.48
N ARG A 143 6.46 -13.89 -8.86
CA ARG A 143 7.52 -12.88 -8.80
C ARG A 143 7.64 -12.29 -7.41
N TYR A 144 8.88 -12.05 -7.00
CA TYR A 144 9.21 -11.29 -5.80
C TYR A 144 9.43 -9.83 -6.17
N ILE A 145 8.78 -8.94 -5.45
CA ILE A 145 8.86 -7.49 -5.66
C ILE A 145 9.29 -6.85 -4.36
N THR A 146 10.35 -6.05 -4.42
CA THR A 146 10.83 -5.25 -3.31
C THR A 146 10.53 -3.78 -3.59
N LEU A 147 9.88 -3.11 -2.63
CA LEU A 147 9.57 -1.69 -2.67
C LEU A 147 10.45 -0.98 -1.63
N PRO A 148 11.56 -0.38 -2.05
CA PRO A 148 12.43 0.35 -1.13
C PRO A 148 11.81 1.70 -0.78
N LEU A 149 11.79 2.01 0.50
CA LEU A 149 11.29 3.26 1.07
C LEU A 149 12.28 3.79 2.10
N HIS A 150 12.19 5.08 2.37
CA HIS A 150 12.95 5.75 3.41
C HIS A 150 12.04 6.57 4.30
N ALA A 151 12.15 6.43 5.61
CA ALA A 151 11.42 7.24 6.58
C ALA A 151 12.38 8.15 7.34
N ARG A 152 12.00 9.41 7.55
CA ARG A 152 12.79 10.38 8.31
C ARG A 152 11.91 11.32 9.11
N PHE A 153 12.49 11.99 10.10
CA PHE A 153 11.78 13.02 10.87
C PHE A 153 11.57 14.26 9.99
N TYR A 154 10.40 14.87 10.16
CA TYR A 154 9.98 16.05 9.42
C TYR A 154 9.35 17.07 10.37
N GLN A 155 9.86 18.30 10.35
CA GLN A 155 9.27 19.39 11.12
C GLN A 155 8.13 20.03 10.33
N TYR A 156 6.89 19.94 10.85
CA TYR A 156 5.73 20.51 10.18
C TYR A 156 5.19 21.78 10.86
N ALA A 157 5.65 22.10 12.08
CA ALA A 157 5.21 23.29 12.79
C ALA A 157 6.40 24.19 13.20
N PRO A 158 6.20 25.50 13.35
CA PRO A 158 7.27 26.42 13.70
C PRO A 158 7.83 26.17 15.11
N THR A 159 7.00 25.65 16.01
CA THR A 159 7.43 25.27 17.37
C THR A 159 7.42 23.77 17.53
N THR A 160 8.47 23.25 18.14
CA THR A 160 8.63 21.81 18.38
C THR A 160 8.90 21.53 19.85
N SER A 161 8.52 20.35 20.33
CA SER A 161 8.93 19.83 21.62
C SER A 161 9.65 18.51 21.49
N THR A 162 10.44 18.17 22.50
CA THR A 162 10.98 16.81 22.64
C THR A 162 9.85 15.83 22.97
N GLY A 163 10.07 14.57 22.67
CA GLY A 163 9.12 13.50 22.95
C GLY A 163 9.20 12.37 21.92
N GLU A 164 8.18 11.58 21.90
CA GLU A 164 8.06 10.43 21.00
C GLU A 164 7.27 10.79 19.74
N VAL A 165 7.68 10.19 18.64
CA VAL A 165 7.00 10.30 17.35
C VAL A 165 6.55 8.93 16.91
N GLU A 166 5.26 8.78 16.63
CA GLU A 166 4.65 7.58 16.10
C GLU A 166 3.68 7.98 15.00
N SER A 167 3.88 7.43 13.81
CA SER A 167 3.03 7.73 12.66
C SER A 167 2.62 6.43 11.98
N HIS A 168 1.45 6.42 11.37
CA HIS A 168 0.88 5.26 10.70
C HIS A 168 0.70 5.54 9.23
N MET A 169 1.01 4.53 8.42
CA MET A 169 0.80 4.55 6.97
C MET A 169 0.12 3.25 6.54
N ILE A 170 -0.87 3.37 5.67
CA ILE A 170 -1.57 2.25 5.08
C ILE A 170 -1.01 2.03 3.68
N PHE A 171 -0.66 0.81 3.39
CA PHE A 171 -0.21 0.33 2.09
C PHE A 171 -1.34 -0.44 1.41
N ASN A 172 -1.69 -0.04 0.19
CA ASN A 172 -2.72 -0.67 -0.61
C ASN A 172 -2.13 -1.25 -1.88
N LEU A 173 -2.62 -2.41 -2.27
CA LEU A 173 -2.31 -3.09 -3.53
C LEU A 173 -3.56 -3.12 -4.40
N THR A 174 -3.39 -2.81 -5.68
CA THR A 174 -4.43 -2.94 -6.70
C THR A 174 -3.86 -3.66 -7.93
N TYR A 175 -4.72 -4.39 -8.62
CA TYR A 175 -4.40 -5.16 -9.82
C TYR A 175 -5.27 -4.64 -10.96
N ASP A 176 -4.63 -4.35 -12.11
CA ASP A 176 -5.29 -3.91 -13.34
C ASP A 176 -4.98 -4.86 -14.50
#